data_11135f4b5a759b995e55eac298c04d61
#
_entry.id   11135f4b5a759b995e55eac298c04d61
#
_cell.length_a   1.000
_cell.length_b   1.000
_cell.length_c   1.000
_cell.angle_alpha   90.00
_cell.angle_beta   90.00
_cell.angle_gamma   90.00
#
_symmetry.space_group_name_H-M   'P 1'
#
loop_
_entity.id
_entity.type
_entity.pdbx_description
1 polymer ?
#
loop_
_entity_poly.entity_id
_entity_poly.type
_entity_poly.pdbx_seq_one_letter_code
_entity_poly.pdbx_strand_id
1 'polypeptide(L)'
;MLQSLSIRNVVLIDRLDLDFKPGLSVLTGETGAGKSILLDSLGLVLGNRAETSLIRQGEDKLSVTAVFEVTDENNPLYALCAAYELEADSEITIKRSLNRDGKGKIFFNDQPISAKLLKEIGKYLVEVHGQFDNQGLLNPANHRDVLDAYAGYKELLAEVAGKFAAYKTAKTARIEGKRCCQSQKR
;
A
#
# COMPACT_ATOMS: atom_id res chain seq x y z
N MET A 1 1.66 8.37 -9.12
CA MET A 1 0.59 9.37 -8.93
C MET A 1 -0.76 8.76 -9.34
N LEU A 2 -1.89 9.07 -8.66
CA LEU A 2 -3.23 8.66 -9.15
C LEU A 2 -3.56 9.46 -10.41
N GLN A 3 -3.81 8.79 -11.52
CA GLN A 3 -4.17 9.42 -12.81
C GLN A 3 -5.68 9.44 -13.03
N SER A 4 -6.37 8.35 -12.74
CA SER A 4 -7.82 8.30 -12.88
C SER A 4 -8.47 7.41 -11.84
N LEU A 5 -9.75 7.70 -11.55
CA LEU A 5 -10.60 6.92 -10.66
C LEU A 5 -11.99 6.79 -11.27
N SER A 6 -12.37 5.57 -11.59
CA SER A 6 -13.70 5.21 -12.12
C SER A 6 -14.50 4.47 -11.07
N ILE A 7 -15.67 4.97 -10.73
CA ILE A 7 -16.57 4.43 -9.72
C ILE A 7 -17.89 4.04 -10.37
N ARG A 8 -18.41 2.86 -10.02
CA ARG A 8 -19.70 2.35 -10.50
C ARG A 8 -20.48 1.74 -9.34
N ASN A 9 -21.70 2.19 -9.17
CA ASN A 9 -22.70 1.63 -8.23
C ASN A 9 -22.20 1.60 -6.77
N VAL A 10 -21.59 2.69 -6.30
CA VAL A 10 -21.10 2.81 -4.91
C VAL A 10 -21.99 3.81 -4.16
N VAL A 11 -22.72 3.34 -3.18
CA VAL A 11 -23.64 4.10 -2.30
C VAL A 11 -24.58 5.00 -3.12
N LEU A 12 -24.31 6.30 -3.20
CA LEU A 12 -25.09 7.27 -3.95
C LEU A 12 -24.60 7.47 -5.39
N ILE A 13 -23.39 7.00 -5.70
CA ILE A 13 -22.77 7.18 -7.00
C ILE A 13 -23.19 6.04 -7.93
N ASP A 14 -23.91 6.34 -8.98
CA ASP A 14 -24.18 5.42 -10.07
C ASP A 14 -22.94 5.27 -10.95
N ARG A 15 -22.49 6.38 -11.54
CA ARG A 15 -21.29 6.42 -12.38
C ARG A 15 -20.53 7.73 -12.15
N LEU A 16 -19.23 7.61 -11.91
CA LEU A 16 -18.33 8.75 -11.80
C LEU A 16 -16.98 8.37 -12.40
N ASP A 17 -16.45 9.21 -13.26
CA ASP A 17 -15.12 9.10 -13.83
C ASP A 17 -14.38 10.40 -13.52
N LEU A 18 -13.22 10.29 -12.87
CA LEU A 18 -12.37 11.41 -12.47
C LEU A 18 -10.98 11.22 -13.05
N ASP A 19 -10.47 12.27 -13.68
CA ASP A 19 -9.10 12.35 -14.14
C ASP A 19 -8.32 13.37 -13.30
N PHE A 20 -7.15 12.99 -12.83
CA PHE A 20 -6.29 13.81 -12.00
C PHE A 20 -5.06 14.26 -12.81
N LYS A 21 -4.79 15.55 -12.75
CA LYS A 21 -3.59 16.13 -13.37
C LYS A 21 -2.46 16.22 -12.33
N PRO A 22 -1.19 16.30 -12.77
CA PRO A 22 -0.09 16.58 -11.86
C PRO A 22 -0.33 17.86 -11.07
N GLY A 23 0.04 17.85 -9.79
CA GLY A 23 -0.12 18.97 -8.88
C GLY A 23 -1.20 18.75 -7.81
N LEU A 24 -1.74 19.83 -7.28
CA LEU A 24 -2.77 19.83 -6.25
C LEU A 24 -4.16 19.79 -6.87
N SER A 25 -4.95 18.78 -6.52
CA SER A 25 -6.37 18.69 -6.83
C SER A 25 -7.20 18.91 -5.57
N VAL A 26 -8.21 19.77 -5.64
CA VAL A 26 -9.09 20.09 -4.51
C VAL A 26 -10.49 19.59 -4.81
N LEU A 27 -11.02 18.73 -3.91
CA LEU A 27 -12.39 18.26 -3.94
C LEU A 27 -13.24 19.14 -3.02
N THR A 28 -14.12 19.94 -3.59
CA THR A 28 -15.06 20.80 -2.85
C THR A 28 -16.47 20.25 -2.94
N GLY A 29 -17.28 20.53 -1.95
CA GLY A 29 -18.69 20.13 -1.92
C GLY A 29 -19.27 20.28 -0.52
N GLU A 30 -20.61 20.31 -0.43
CA GLU A 30 -21.30 20.36 0.85
C GLU A 30 -20.95 19.14 1.73
N THR A 31 -21.11 19.31 3.03
CA THR A 31 -20.81 18.26 4.04
C THR A 31 -21.71 17.05 3.81
N GLY A 32 -21.13 15.87 3.77
CA GLY A 32 -21.86 14.62 3.79
C GLY A 32 -21.31 13.55 2.85
N ALA A 33 -22.09 13.06 1.93
CA ALA A 33 -21.87 11.77 1.30
C ALA A 33 -20.77 11.74 0.23
N GLY A 34 -20.59 12.77 -0.59
CA GLY A 34 -19.76 12.65 -1.81
C GLY A 34 -18.26 12.45 -1.55
N LYS A 35 -17.65 13.30 -0.71
CA LYS A 35 -16.21 13.24 -0.43
C LYS A 35 -15.78 11.94 0.27
N SER A 36 -16.57 11.49 1.25
CA SER A 36 -16.31 10.23 1.96
C SER A 36 -16.45 9.03 1.03
N ILE A 37 -17.46 9.00 0.16
CA ILE A 37 -17.64 7.91 -0.81
C ILE A 37 -16.44 7.82 -1.76
N LEU A 38 -15.85 8.95 -2.16
CA LEU A 38 -14.64 8.95 -2.99
C LEU A 38 -13.44 8.34 -2.24
N LEU A 39 -13.24 8.72 -0.97
CA LEU A 39 -12.18 8.15 -0.13
C LEU A 39 -12.41 6.65 0.15
N ASP A 40 -13.66 6.24 0.40
CA ASP A 40 -14.01 4.83 0.58
C ASP A 40 -13.76 4.04 -0.71
N SER A 41 -14.11 4.61 -1.87
CA SER A 41 -13.85 4.00 -3.18
C SER A 41 -12.36 3.87 -3.46
N LEU A 42 -11.57 4.90 -3.16
CA LEU A 42 -10.10 4.82 -3.24
C LEU A 42 -9.56 3.78 -2.27
N GLY A 43 -10.06 3.75 -1.04
CA GLY A 43 -9.70 2.74 -0.05
C GLY A 43 -9.97 1.30 -0.53
N LEU A 44 -11.05 1.07 -1.28
CA LEU A 44 -11.33 -0.24 -1.85
C LEU A 44 -10.22 -0.72 -2.78
N VAL A 45 -9.72 0.11 -3.69
CA VAL A 45 -8.63 -0.23 -4.61
C VAL A 45 -7.26 -0.23 -3.95
N LEU A 46 -7.13 0.36 -2.76
CA LEU A 46 -5.92 0.29 -1.93
C LEU A 46 -5.92 -0.89 -0.93
N GLY A 47 -6.96 -1.74 -0.96
CA GLY A 47 -7.01 -2.97 -0.17
C GLY A 47 -7.78 -2.88 1.15
N ASN A 48 -8.53 -1.81 1.39
CA ASN A 48 -9.44 -1.74 2.54
C ASN A 48 -10.52 -2.82 2.44
N ARG A 49 -11.14 -3.14 3.58
CA ARG A 49 -12.21 -4.14 3.63
C ARG A 49 -13.37 -3.68 2.76
N ALA A 50 -13.84 -4.58 1.88
CA ALA A 50 -15.02 -4.34 1.08
C ALA A 50 -16.28 -4.80 1.84
N GLU A 51 -17.26 -3.92 1.96
CA GLU A 51 -18.54 -4.21 2.61
C GLU A 51 -19.67 -4.12 1.58
N THR A 52 -20.60 -5.06 1.65
CA THR A 52 -21.75 -5.10 0.75
C THR A 52 -22.70 -3.92 0.93
N SER A 53 -22.62 -3.25 2.08
CA SER A 53 -23.32 -1.97 2.37
C SER A 53 -22.91 -0.83 1.43
N LEU A 54 -21.73 -0.92 0.82
CA LEU A 54 -21.25 0.06 -0.18
C LEU A 54 -21.91 -0.11 -1.55
N ILE A 55 -22.59 -1.23 -1.80
CA ILE A 55 -23.29 -1.44 -3.08
C ILE A 55 -24.54 -0.57 -3.10
N ARG A 56 -24.69 0.20 -4.19
CA ARG A 56 -25.86 1.06 -4.42
C ARG A 56 -27.15 0.28 -4.28
N GLN A 57 -28.14 0.89 -3.66
CA GLN A 57 -29.46 0.28 -3.51
C GLN A 57 -30.08 0.01 -4.90
N GLY A 58 -30.55 -1.19 -5.11
CA GLY A 58 -31.10 -1.65 -6.40
C GLY A 58 -30.07 -2.34 -7.30
N GLU A 59 -28.77 -2.21 -7.02
CA GLU A 59 -27.71 -2.78 -7.84
C GLU A 59 -27.17 -4.08 -7.25
N ASP A 60 -26.72 -5.02 -8.09
CA ASP A 60 -26.17 -6.32 -7.65
C ASP A 60 -24.67 -6.31 -7.46
N LYS A 61 -24.00 -5.27 -7.97
CA LYS A 61 -22.54 -5.20 -8.03
C LYS A 61 -22.05 -3.76 -7.99
N LEU A 62 -20.97 -3.52 -7.24
CA LEU A 62 -20.14 -2.32 -7.39
C LEU A 62 -18.85 -2.66 -8.12
N SER A 63 -18.24 -1.65 -8.73
CA SER A 63 -16.85 -1.73 -9.18
C SER A 63 -16.14 -0.39 -9.09
N VAL A 64 -14.86 -0.45 -8.70
CA VAL A 64 -13.96 0.70 -8.69
C VAL A 64 -12.72 0.31 -9.47
N THR A 65 -12.26 1.22 -10.34
CA THR A 65 -11.03 1.08 -11.10
C THR A 65 -10.20 2.34 -10.86
N ALA A 66 -8.93 2.17 -10.54
CA ALA A 66 -7.98 3.25 -10.40
C ALA A 66 -6.74 2.99 -11.26
N VAL A 67 -6.24 4.05 -11.89
CA VAL A 67 -5.00 4.02 -12.68
C VAL A 67 -3.98 4.87 -11.95
N PHE A 68 -2.81 4.29 -11.71
CA PHE A 68 -1.68 4.92 -11.04
C PHE A 68 -0.49 4.98 -11.97
N GLU A 69 0.23 6.08 -11.93
CA GLU A 69 1.53 6.22 -12.57
C GLU A 69 2.63 6.15 -11.50
N VAL A 70 3.60 5.28 -11.71
CA VAL A 70 4.79 5.10 -10.86
C VAL A 70 6.02 5.39 -11.70
N THR A 71 6.59 6.59 -11.53
CA THR A 71 7.73 7.08 -12.31
C THR A 71 9.09 6.69 -11.72
N ASP A 72 9.14 6.32 -10.45
CA ASP A 72 10.39 5.89 -9.79
C ASP A 72 10.64 4.41 -10.05
N GLU A 73 11.59 4.10 -10.92
CA GLU A 73 12.00 2.73 -11.24
C GLU A 73 12.55 1.95 -10.02
N ASN A 74 13.00 2.65 -8.98
CA ASN A 74 13.48 2.04 -7.74
C ASN A 74 12.36 1.85 -6.70
N ASN A 75 11.11 2.09 -7.06
CA ASN A 75 9.99 1.90 -6.14
C ASN A 75 9.93 0.43 -5.68
N PRO A 76 9.87 0.17 -4.36
CA PRO A 76 9.78 -1.19 -3.82
C PRO A 76 8.60 -2.01 -4.35
N LEU A 77 7.61 -1.35 -4.94
CA LEU A 77 6.49 -1.99 -5.62
C LEU A 77 6.95 -2.97 -6.71
N TYR A 78 7.95 -2.59 -7.54
CA TYR A 78 8.44 -3.46 -8.62
C TYR A 78 9.07 -4.75 -8.08
N ALA A 79 9.81 -4.67 -6.99
CA ALA A 79 10.36 -5.84 -6.33
C ALA A 79 9.25 -6.75 -5.76
N LEU A 80 8.20 -6.15 -5.21
CA LEU A 80 7.02 -6.88 -4.74
C LEU A 80 6.28 -7.56 -5.91
N CYS A 81 6.05 -6.85 -7.00
CA CYS A 81 5.39 -7.41 -8.19
C CYS A 81 6.20 -8.57 -8.78
N ALA A 82 7.51 -8.43 -8.92
CA ALA A 82 8.39 -9.51 -9.40
C ALA A 82 8.34 -10.76 -8.51
N ALA A 83 8.26 -10.60 -7.18
CA ALA A 83 8.14 -11.72 -6.23
C ALA A 83 6.83 -12.51 -6.38
N TYR A 84 5.79 -11.90 -6.94
CA TYR A 84 4.49 -12.52 -7.20
C TYR A 84 4.21 -12.76 -8.69
N GLU A 85 5.23 -12.65 -9.53
CA GLU A 85 5.14 -12.85 -10.99
C GLU A 85 4.08 -11.93 -11.66
N LEU A 86 3.89 -10.72 -11.12
CA LEU A 86 3.00 -9.72 -11.68
C LEU A 86 3.75 -8.82 -12.66
N GLU A 87 3.15 -8.59 -13.82
CA GLU A 87 3.64 -7.60 -14.78
C GLU A 87 3.27 -6.19 -14.31
N ALA A 88 4.28 -5.35 -14.08
CA ALA A 88 4.12 -3.97 -13.64
C ALA A 88 4.97 -3.03 -14.49
N ASP A 89 4.30 -2.19 -15.25
CA ASP A 89 4.88 -1.07 -16.00
C ASP A 89 4.77 0.22 -15.18
N SER A 90 5.14 1.35 -15.79
CA SER A 90 4.97 2.67 -15.19
C SER A 90 3.50 3.02 -14.94
N GLU A 91 2.57 2.46 -15.70
CA GLU A 91 1.13 2.59 -15.51
C GLU A 91 0.56 1.31 -14.90
N ILE A 92 -0.13 1.46 -13.79
CA ILE A 92 -0.70 0.36 -13.02
C ILE A 92 -2.20 0.57 -12.90
N THR A 93 -2.96 -0.39 -13.40
CA THR A 93 -4.41 -0.43 -13.28
C THR A 93 -4.85 -1.41 -12.19
N ILE A 94 -5.58 -0.92 -11.21
CA ILE A 94 -6.21 -1.75 -10.18
C ILE A 94 -7.72 -1.68 -10.34
N LYS A 95 -8.36 -2.85 -10.47
CA LYS A 95 -9.81 -2.97 -10.55
C LYS A 95 -10.32 -3.87 -9.45
N ARG A 96 -11.28 -3.38 -8.69
CA ARG A 96 -11.96 -4.17 -7.67
C ARG A 96 -13.46 -4.15 -7.88
N SER A 97 -14.09 -5.31 -7.78
CA SER A 97 -15.54 -5.47 -7.83
C SER A 97 -16.03 -6.29 -6.65
N LEU A 98 -17.25 -6.02 -6.18
CA LEU A 98 -17.93 -6.72 -5.11
C LEU A 98 -19.37 -6.95 -5.51
N ASN A 99 -19.85 -8.17 -5.36
CA ASN A 99 -21.25 -8.56 -5.59
C ASN A 99 -22.01 -8.58 -4.24
N ARG A 100 -23.35 -8.60 -4.30
CA ARG A 100 -24.21 -8.68 -3.11
C ARG A 100 -24.03 -9.97 -2.30
N ASP A 101 -23.59 -11.06 -2.94
CA ASP A 101 -23.26 -12.33 -2.27
C ASP A 101 -21.95 -12.26 -1.45
N GLY A 102 -21.32 -11.09 -1.39
CA GLY A 102 -20.05 -10.86 -0.71
C GLY A 102 -18.81 -11.33 -1.49
N LYS A 103 -18.98 -11.93 -2.67
CA LYS A 103 -17.86 -12.34 -3.51
C LYS A 103 -17.30 -11.13 -4.25
N GLY A 104 -16.00 -10.91 -4.12
CA GLY A 104 -15.27 -9.86 -4.81
C GLY A 104 -14.21 -10.42 -5.74
N LYS A 105 -13.90 -9.66 -6.79
CA LYS A 105 -12.77 -9.91 -7.69
C LYS A 105 -11.84 -8.69 -7.66
N ILE A 106 -10.55 -8.98 -7.70
CA ILE A 106 -9.50 -7.97 -7.68
C ILE A 106 -8.54 -8.27 -8.81
N PHE A 107 -8.23 -7.27 -9.60
CA PHE A 107 -7.30 -7.37 -10.72
C PHE A 107 -6.23 -6.29 -10.61
N PHE A 108 -5.01 -6.66 -10.92
CA PHE A 108 -3.85 -5.81 -11.08
C PHE A 108 -3.35 -6.00 -12.52
N ASN A 109 -3.41 -4.99 -13.37
CA ASN A 109 -3.12 -5.07 -14.80
C ASN A 109 -3.76 -6.34 -15.44
N ASP A 110 -5.09 -6.51 -15.23
CA ASP A 110 -5.88 -7.66 -15.67
C ASP A 110 -5.52 -9.02 -15.04
N GLN A 111 -4.49 -9.13 -14.22
CA GLN A 111 -4.12 -10.33 -13.48
C GLN A 111 -4.90 -10.41 -12.15
N PRO A 112 -5.53 -11.54 -11.82
CA PRO A 112 -6.27 -11.69 -10.58
C PRO A 112 -5.31 -11.77 -9.38
N ILE A 113 -5.56 -10.97 -8.34
CA ILE A 113 -4.73 -10.95 -7.13
C ILE A 113 -5.57 -11.14 -5.86
N SER A 114 -4.91 -11.50 -4.75
CA SER A 114 -5.54 -11.62 -3.45
C SER A 114 -5.73 -10.26 -2.77
N ALA A 115 -6.72 -10.15 -1.87
CA ALA A 115 -6.93 -8.93 -1.07
C ALA A 115 -5.72 -8.61 -0.15
N LYS A 116 -5.00 -9.62 0.30
CA LYS A 116 -3.78 -9.45 1.09
C LYS A 116 -2.70 -8.77 0.27
N LEU A 117 -2.45 -9.26 -0.95
CA LEU A 117 -1.46 -8.69 -1.86
C LEU A 117 -1.84 -7.26 -2.28
N LEU A 118 -3.14 -7.02 -2.58
CA LEU A 118 -3.63 -5.67 -2.87
C LEU A 118 -3.31 -4.68 -1.74
N LYS A 119 -3.49 -5.09 -0.48
CA LYS A 119 -3.20 -4.25 0.68
C LYS A 119 -1.69 -3.95 0.81
N GLU A 120 -0.82 -4.88 0.42
CA GLU A 120 0.62 -4.67 0.39
C GLU A 120 1.02 -3.71 -0.74
N ILE A 121 0.48 -3.90 -1.94
CA ILE A 121 0.68 -3.02 -3.12
C ILE A 121 0.22 -1.59 -2.81
N GLY A 122 -0.97 -1.45 -2.21
CA GLY A 122 -1.57 -0.15 -1.90
C GLY A 122 -0.68 0.78 -1.06
N LYS A 123 0.18 0.22 -0.20
CA LYS A 123 1.13 0.99 0.63
C LYS A 123 2.19 1.73 -0.18
N TYR A 124 2.48 1.26 -1.39
CA TYR A 124 3.50 1.86 -2.27
C TYR A 124 2.90 2.79 -3.33
N LEU A 125 1.57 2.79 -3.50
CA LEU A 125 0.89 3.59 -4.52
C LEU A 125 0.46 4.95 -4.01
N VAL A 126 -0.21 5.01 -2.86
CA VAL A 126 -0.79 6.24 -2.30
C VAL A 126 -0.76 6.18 -0.78
N GLU A 127 -0.39 7.27 -0.17
CA GLU A 127 -0.60 7.49 1.26
C GLU A 127 -1.87 8.32 1.46
N VAL A 128 -2.84 7.76 2.19
CA VAL A 128 -4.11 8.43 2.50
C VAL A 128 -4.06 8.92 3.94
N HIS A 129 -4.11 10.22 4.12
CA HIS A 129 -4.23 10.86 5.43
C HIS A 129 -5.71 11.20 5.69
N GLY A 130 -6.43 10.28 6.29
CA GLY A 130 -7.84 10.47 6.68
C GLY A 130 -8.00 10.98 8.10
N GLN A 131 -9.21 11.38 8.43
CA GLN A 131 -9.57 11.85 9.78
C GLN A 131 -9.36 10.76 10.86
N PHE A 132 -9.25 9.48 10.46
CA PHE A 132 -9.10 8.30 11.32
C PHE A 132 -7.86 7.45 11.03
N ASP A 133 -7.06 7.78 10.01
CA ASP A 133 -5.93 6.97 9.56
C ASP A 133 -4.59 7.68 9.79
N ASN A 134 -4.18 7.71 11.05
CA ASN A 134 -2.81 8.09 11.43
C ASN A 134 -1.83 6.89 11.43
N GLN A 135 -2.07 5.86 10.58
CA GLN A 135 -1.34 4.59 10.72
C GLN A 135 0.17 4.69 10.41
N GLY A 136 0.59 5.57 9.51
CA GLY A 136 2.01 5.73 9.18
C GLY A 136 2.82 6.40 10.32
N LEU A 137 2.33 7.54 10.80
CA LEU A 137 3.00 8.33 11.85
C LEU A 137 2.69 7.87 13.28
N LEU A 138 1.58 7.14 13.51
CA LEU A 138 1.26 6.61 14.84
C LEU A 138 2.07 5.36 15.19
N ASN A 139 2.70 4.71 14.22
CA ASN A 139 3.56 3.57 14.50
C ASN A 139 5.02 4.06 14.74
N PRO A 140 5.49 4.08 16.02
CA PRO A 140 6.85 4.54 16.33
C PRO A 140 7.95 3.76 15.60
N ALA A 141 7.67 2.53 15.16
CA ALA A 141 8.62 1.72 14.41
C ALA A 141 8.95 2.31 13.03
N ASN A 142 8.03 3.08 12.44
CA ASN A 142 8.22 3.68 11.11
C ASN A 142 8.89 5.06 11.17
N HIS A 143 8.92 5.72 12.33
CA HIS A 143 9.42 7.10 12.45
C HIS A 143 10.87 7.25 11.98
N ARG A 144 11.72 6.28 12.33
CA ARG A 144 13.12 6.30 11.92
C ARG A 144 13.24 6.18 10.40
N ASP A 145 12.52 5.24 9.79
CA ASP A 145 12.63 4.97 8.36
C ASP A 145 12.11 6.17 7.53
N VAL A 146 11.06 6.84 8.00
CA VAL A 146 10.54 8.08 7.39
C VAL A 146 11.58 9.21 7.51
N LEU A 147 12.19 9.37 8.68
CA LEU A 147 13.22 10.40 8.91
C LEU A 147 14.47 10.14 8.07
N ASP A 148 14.93 8.89 8.02
CA ASP A 148 16.10 8.47 7.24
C ASP A 148 15.84 8.65 5.73
N ALA A 149 14.63 8.36 5.25
CA ALA A 149 14.22 8.60 3.87
C ALA A 149 14.21 10.10 3.53
N TYR A 150 13.67 10.95 4.42
CA TYR A 150 13.67 12.40 4.24
C TYR A 150 15.08 12.98 4.20
N ALA A 151 15.98 12.49 5.04
CA ALA A 151 17.36 12.94 5.11
C ALA A 151 18.24 12.41 3.95
N GLY A 152 17.78 11.43 3.18
CA GLY A 152 18.51 10.88 2.04
C GLY A 152 19.75 10.04 2.39
N TYR A 153 19.85 9.52 3.61
CA TYR A 153 21.05 8.84 4.15
C TYR A 153 21.20 7.37 3.71
N LYS A 154 20.82 7.03 2.50
CA LYS A 154 20.86 5.64 1.99
C LYS A 154 22.24 4.97 2.12
N GLU A 155 23.31 5.68 1.75
CA GLU A 155 24.69 5.16 1.82
C GLU A 155 25.14 4.96 3.27
N LEU A 156 24.87 5.92 4.15
CA LEU A 156 25.22 5.87 5.55
C LEU A 156 24.49 4.73 6.27
N LEU A 157 23.20 4.51 5.93
CA LEU A 157 22.43 3.40 6.46
C LEU A 157 22.98 2.04 6.05
N ALA A 158 23.43 1.89 4.80
CA ALA A 158 24.08 0.66 4.33
C ALA A 158 25.40 0.39 5.07
N GLU A 159 26.22 1.43 5.29
CA GLU A 159 27.48 1.34 6.04
C GLU A 159 27.23 0.92 7.51
N VAL A 160 26.27 1.58 8.17
CA VAL A 160 25.89 1.24 9.57
C VAL A 160 25.37 -0.18 9.66
N ALA A 161 24.52 -0.61 8.72
CA ALA A 161 24.00 -1.98 8.67
C ALA A 161 25.12 -3.01 8.53
N GLY A 162 26.10 -2.76 7.66
CA GLY A 162 27.29 -3.62 7.49
C GLY A 162 28.14 -3.72 8.75
N LYS A 163 28.46 -2.58 9.39
CA LYS A 163 29.22 -2.55 10.66
C LYS A 163 28.46 -3.23 11.81
N PHE A 164 27.15 -3.05 11.87
CA PHE A 164 26.31 -3.72 12.87
C PHE A 164 26.26 -5.24 12.69
N ALA A 165 26.16 -5.72 11.43
CA ALA A 165 26.23 -7.15 11.14
C ALA A 165 27.57 -7.75 11.57
N ALA A 166 28.69 -7.10 11.25
CA ALA A 166 30.03 -7.52 11.68
C ALA A 166 30.15 -7.56 13.21
N TYR A 167 29.66 -6.53 13.89
CA TYR A 167 29.62 -6.49 15.35
C TYR A 167 28.83 -7.68 15.94
N LYS A 168 27.65 -7.95 15.37
CA LYS A 168 26.77 -9.05 15.82
C LYS A 168 27.46 -10.41 15.67
N THR A 169 28.12 -10.64 14.54
CA THR A 169 28.90 -11.87 14.29
C THR A 169 30.05 -12.04 15.29
N ALA A 170 30.85 -10.99 15.50
CA ALA A 170 31.95 -11.03 16.45
C ALA A 170 31.45 -11.23 17.89
N LYS A 171 30.34 -10.60 18.27
CA LYS A 171 29.73 -10.79 19.61
C LYS A 171 29.26 -12.21 19.80
N THR A 172 28.64 -12.84 18.82
CA THR A 172 28.18 -14.25 18.89
C THR A 172 29.37 -15.19 19.01
N ALA A 173 30.40 -15.05 18.17
CA ALA A 173 31.61 -15.86 18.23
C ALA A 173 32.29 -15.74 19.60
N ARG A 174 32.35 -14.55 20.20
CA ARG A 174 32.90 -14.37 21.57
C ARG A 174 32.09 -15.10 22.62
N ILE A 175 30.76 -15.11 22.51
CA ILE A 175 29.88 -15.81 23.46
C ILE A 175 30.05 -17.32 23.35
N GLU A 176 30.13 -17.87 22.14
CA GLU A 176 30.35 -19.29 21.86
C GLU A 176 31.71 -19.73 22.32
N GLY A 177 32.78 -18.96 22.06
CA GLY A 177 34.12 -19.24 22.55
C GLY A 177 34.19 -19.30 24.08
N LYS A 178 33.48 -18.39 24.78
CA LYS A 178 33.41 -18.46 26.26
C LYS A 178 32.66 -19.69 26.76
N ARG A 179 31.60 -20.14 26.09
CA ARG A 179 30.87 -21.37 26.44
C ARG A 179 31.74 -22.61 26.24
N CYS A 180 32.49 -22.69 25.15
CA CYS A 180 33.41 -23.79 24.87
C CYS A 180 34.53 -23.92 25.95
N CYS A 181 35.13 -22.80 26.35
CA CYS A 181 36.14 -22.77 27.40
C CYS A 181 35.62 -23.16 28.81
N GLN A 182 34.33 -22.92 29.09
CA GLN A 182 33.70 -23.32 30.36
C GLN A 182 33.33 -24.81 30.40
N SER A 183 32.98 -25.40 29.26
CA SER A 183 32.67 -26.84 29.17
C SER A 183 33.90 -27.75 29.23
N GLN A 184 35.10 -27.22 28.90
CA GLN A 184 36.37 -27.97 29.02
C GLN A 184 37.00 -27.93 30.42
N LYS A 185 36.46 -27.14 31.34
CA LYS A 185 36.94 -27.02 32.72
C LYS A 185 36.13 -27.86 33.73
N ARG A 186 35.21 -28.69 33.24
CA ARG A 186 34.52 -29.73 34.03
C ARG A 186 34.98 -31.12 33.59
#